data_4b1da8e0563793ce7b4b82dbbdb49e28
#
_entry.id   4b1da8e0563793ce7b4b82dbbdb49e28
#
_cell.length_a   1.000
_cell.length_b   1.000
_cell.length_c   1.000
_cell.angle_alpha   90.00
_cell.angle_beta   90.00
_cell.angle_gamma   90.00
#
_symmetry.space_group_name_H-M   'P 1'
#
loop_
_entity.id
_entity.type
_entity.pdbx_description
1 polymer ?
#
loop_
_entity_poly.entity_id
_entity_poly.type
_entity_poly.pdbx_seq_one_letter_code
_entity_poly.pdbx_strand_id
1 'polypeptide(L)'
;MQSDEKKIIIFAAGTGGHIYPAIAIAKELIKKNISVLWIGTRQGIENKIVVDLNIKIEHIDFSGIRGKGLITLVKMPFNLLKATIQSLIIIKKYNPSISLSMGGYISFPCCIASFIFR
;
A
#
# COMPACT_ATOMS: atom_id res chain seq x y z
N MET A 1 29.95 -5.77 4.81
CA MET A 1 29.35 -4.92 3.79
C MET A 1 27.89 -5.29 3.60
N GLN A 2 27.05 -4.39 4.07
CA GLN A 2 25.63 -4.61 3.84
C GLN A 2 25.34 -4.33 2.37
N SER A 3 24.83 -5.33 1.68
CA SER A 3 24.33 -5.10 0.35
C SER A 3 23.18 -4.09 0.47
N ASP A 4 23.27 -2.99 -0.25
CA ASP A 4 22.16 -2.05 -0.36
C ASP A 4 21.04 -2.74 -1.10
N GLU A 5 20.32 -3.60 -0.37
CA GLU A 5 19.15 -4.26 -0.92
C GLU A 5 18.09 -3.21 -1.17
N LYS A 6 17.81 -2.99 -2.44
CA LYS A 6 16.77 -2.04 -2.82
C LYS A 6 15.42 -2.60 -2.42
N LYS A 7 14.66 -1.81 -1.69
CA LYS A 7 13.32 -2.17 -1.22
C LYS A 7 12.32 -1.18 -1.75
N ILE A 8 11.24 -1.68 -2.31
CA ILE A 8 10.19 -0.85 -2.85
C ILE A 8 8.86 -1.26 -2.22
N ILE A 9 8.09 -0.26 -1.80
CA ILE A 9 6.72 -0.48 -1.35
C ILE A 9 5.77 -0.07 -2.47
N ILE A 10 4.78 -0.93 -2.74
CA ILE A 10 3.72 -0.64 -3.71
C ILE A 10 2.41 -0.51 -2.96
N PHE A 11 1.73 0.61 -3.16
CA PHE A 11 0.41 0.86 -2.60
C PHE A 11 -0.64 0.65 -3.69
N ALA A 12 -1.43 -0.39 -3.58
CA ALA A 12 -2.52 -0.63 -4.53
C ALA A 12 -3.61 -1.47 -3.89
N ALA A 13 -4.83 -1.02 -4.02
CA ALA A 13 -5.99 -1.73 -3.53
C ALA A 13 -7.24 -1.27 -4.29
N GLY A 14 -8.28 -2.07 -4.20
CA GLY A 14 -9.56 -1.72 -4.79
C GLY A 14 -9.85 -2.47 -6.07
N THR A 15 -9.84 -1.78 -7.19
CA THR A 15 -10.23 -2.37 -8.48
C THR A 15 -9.04 -2.97 -9.22
N GLY A 16 -9.35 -3.91 -10.14
CA GLY A 16 -8.34 -4.50 -11.00
C GLY A 16 -7.59 -3.48 -11.85
N GLY A 17 -8.20 -2.33 -12.13
CA GLY A 17 -7.56 -1.27 -12.89
C GLY A 17 -6.32 -0.70 -12.23
N HIS A 18 -6.24 -0.76 -10.90
CA HIS A 18 -5.06 -0.33 -10.15
C HIS A 18 -4.11 -1.50 -9.86
N ILE A 19 -4.66 -2.68 -9.64
CA ILE A 19 -3.90 -3.83 -9.15
C ILE A 19 -3.09 -4.50 -10.26
N TYR A 20 -3.68 -4.73 -11.42
CA TYR A 20 -2.98 -5.42 -12.50
C TYR A 20 -1.74 -4.68 -13.01
N PRO A 21 -1.77 -3.36 -13.24
CA PRO A 21 -0.54 -2.64 -13.58
C PRO A 21 0.52 -2.73 -12.49
N ALA A 22 0.11 -2.68 -11.22
CA ALA A 22 1.02 -2.79 -10.09
C ALA A 22 1.68 -4.17 -10.05
N ILE A 23 0.94 -5.22 -10.36
CA ILE A 23 1.46 -6.58 -10.42
C ILE A 23 2.53 -6.71 -11.50
N ALA A 24 2.28 -6.12 -12.67
CA ALA A 24 3.25 -6.14 -13.77
C ALA A 24 4.57 -5.50 -13.33
N ILE A 25 4.48 -4.35 -12.65
CA ILE A 25 5.67 -3.65 -12.13
C ILE A 25 6.36 -4.50 -11.07
N ALA A 26 5.60 -5.10 -10.15
CA ALA A 26 6.16 -5.93 -9.08
C ALA A 26 6.93 -7.12 -9.65
N LYS A 27 6.39 -7.77 -10.67
CA LYS A 27 7.07 -8.90 -11.30
C LYS A 27 8.40 -8.49 -11.92
N GLU A 28 8.44 -7.34 -12.57
CA GLU A 28 9.69 -6.84 -13.16
C GLU A 28 10.72 -6.50 -12.08
N LEU A 29 10.30 -5.91 -10.99
CA LEU A 29 11.18 -5.57 -9.88
C LEU A 29 11.78 -6.83 -9.26
N ILE A 30 10.97 -7.86 -9.07
CA ILE A 30 11.42 -9.13 -8.50
C ILE A 30 12.43 -9.81 -9.41
N LYS A 31 12.23 -9.75 -10.72
CA LYS A 31 13.21 -10.27 -11.68
C LYS A 31 14.57 -9.60 -11.54
N LYS A 32 14.60 -8.34 -11.08
CA LYS A 32 15.83 -7.58 -10.90
C LYS A 32 16.38 -7.71 -9.47
N ASN A 33 15.89 -8.67 -8.71
CA ASN A 33 16.29 -8.92 -7.32
C ASN A 33 16.01 -7.74 -6.39
N ILE A 34 14.93 -7.01 -6.65
CA ILE A 34 14.48 -5.92 -5.81
C ILE A 34 13.38 -6.45 -4.91
N SER A 35 13.50 -6.20 -3.61
CA SER A 35 12.47 -6.61 -2.64
C SER A 35 11.23 -5.74 -2.77
N VAL A 36 10.08 -6.36 -2.81
CA VAL A 36 8.80 -5.67 -2.95
C VAL A 36 7.91 -6.00 -1.76
N LEU A 37 7.36 -4.98 -1.13
CA LEU A 37 6.32 -5.10 -0.14
C LEU A 37 5.06 -4.45 -0.69
N TRP A 38 3.95 -5.16 -0.60
CA TRP A 38 2.67 -4.65 -1.07
C TRP A 38 1.85 -4.18 0.13
N ILE A 39 1.28 -2.99 0.04
CA ILE A 39 0.33 -2.51 1.03
C ILE A 39 -1.06 -2.46 0.39
N GLY A 40 -1.99 -3.16 0.98
CA GLY A 40 -3.36 -3.23 0.51
C GLY A 40 -4.34 -3.21 1.67
N THR A 41 -5.60 -3.48 1.35
CA THR A 41 -6.65 -3.60 2.36
C THR A 41 -6.94 -5.08 2.61
N ARG A 42 -7.60 -5.36 3.74
CA ARG A 42 -7.88 -6.76 4.12
C ARG A 42 -8.91 -7.43 3.21
N GLN A 43 -9.76 -6.64 2.56
CA GLN A 43 -10.89 -7.16 1.79
C GLN A 43 -10.72 -7.03 0.27
N GLY A 44 -9.61 -6.47 -0.20
CA GLY A 44 -9.39 -6.25 -1.61
C GLY A 44 -8.99 -7.51 -2.37
N ILE A 45 -9.20 -7.49 -3.68
CA ILE A 45 -8.83 -8.60 -4.55
C ILE A 45 -7.31 -8.81 -4.60
N GLU A 46 -6.55 -7.79 -4.24
CA GLU A 46 -5.09 -7.87 -4.19
C GLU A 46 -4.59 -8.97 -3.26
N ASN A 47 -5.33 -9.27 -2.21
CA ASN A 47 -4.92 -10.30 -1.25
C ASN A 47 -4.73 -11.66 -1.90
N LYS A 48 -5.63 -12.03 -2.79
CA LYS A 48 -5.56 -13.31 -3.46
C LYS A 48 -4.46 -13.33 -4.50
N ILE A 49 -4.38 -12.28 -5.30
CA ILE A 49 -3.45 -12.22 -6.43
C ILE A 49 -2.01 -12.09 -5.94
N VAL A 50 -1.78 -11.22 -4.97
CA VAL A 50 -0.44 -10.93 -4.46
C VAL A 50 0.12 -12.12 -3.71
N VAL A 51 -0.69 -12.82 -2.93
CA VAL A 51 -0.27 -14.01 -2.21
C VAL A 51 0.15 -15.13 -3.17
N ASP A 52 -0.59 -15.31 -4.27
CA ASP A 52 -0.27 -16.32 -5.26
C ASP A 52 1.09 -16.06 -5.94
N LEU A 53 1.56 -14.82 -5.92
CA LEU A 53 2.85 -14.45 -6.50
C LEU A 53 3.99 -14.45 -5.49
N ASN A 54 3.74 -14.90 -4.25
CA ASN A 54 4.71 -14.91 -3.16
C ASN A 54 5.25 -13.51 -2.82
N ILE A 55 4.46 -12.48 -3.05
CA ILE A 55 4.80 -11.12 -2.67
C ILE A 55 4.30 -10.89 -1.25
N LYS A 56 5.16 -10.35 -0.38
CA LYS A 56 4.76 -10.04 0.98
C LYS A 56 3.74 -8.90 0.98
N ILE A 57 2.65 -9.08 1.70
CA ILE A 57 1.59 -8.07 1.77
C ILE A 57 1.37 -7.65 3.22
N GLU A 58 1.23 -6.35 3.44
CA GLU A 58 0.81 -5.76 4.69
C GLU A 58 -0.50 -5.04 4.47
N HIS A 59 -1.31 -4.94 5.52
CA HIS A 59 -2.66 -4.38 5.40
C HIS A 59 -2.80 -3.13 6.24
N ILE A 60 -3.58 -2.19 5.70
CA ILE A 60 -4.03 -1.04 6.48
C ILE A 60 -5.56 -1.05 6.51
N ASP A 61 -6.11 -0.51 7.57
CA ASP A 61 -7.56 -0.44 7.75
C ASP A 61 -8.07 0.90 7.20
N PHE A 62 -8.33 0.91 5.89
CA PHE A 62 -8.86 2.10 5.23
C PHE A 62 -9.83 1.68 4.14
N SER A 63 -11.06 2.10 4.26
CA SER A 63 -12.07 1.89 3.23
C SER A 63 -12.39 3.24 2.59
N GLY A 64 -12.66 3.21 1.30
CA GLY A 64 -13.05 4.42 0.59
C GLY A 64 -14.39 4.95 1.10
N ILE A 65 -14.73 6.15 0.67
CA ILE A 65 -16.00 6.77 1.02
C ILE A 65 -17.11 6.07 0.26
N ARG A 66 -17.60 4.98 0.82
CA ARG A 66 -18.78 4.30 0.29
C ARG A 66 -19.95 4.44 1.22
N GLY A 67 -19.74 5.13 2.33
CA GLY A 67 -20.76 5.27 3.33
C GLY A 67 -21.80 6.31 2.92
N LYS A 68 -23.01 6.02 3.29
CA LYS A 68 -24.13 6.91 3.09
C LYS A 68 -24.41 7.57 4.41
N GLY A 69 -24.24 8.89 4.49
CA GLY A 69 -24.65 9.64 5.64
C GLY A 69 -23.53 10.43 6.30
N LEU A 70 -23.94 11.29 7.21
CA LEU A 70 -23.06 12.20 7.92
C LEU A 70 -22.06 11.48 8.83
N ILE A 71 -22.44 10.31 9.35
CA ILE A 71 -21.58 9.55 10.26
C ILE A 71 -20.30 9.13 9.56
N THR A 72 -20.40 8.72 8.30
CA THR A 72 -19.23 8.32 7.51
C THR A 72 -18.30 9.50 7.28
N LEU A 73 -18.85 10.68 6.97
CA LEU A 73 -18.07 11.89 6.78
C LEU A 73 -17.36 12.32 8.06
N VAL A 74 -18.03 12.18 9.21
CA VAL A 74 -17.45 12.54 10.50
C VAL A 74 -16.31 11.59 10.87
N LYS A 75 -16.46 10.30 10.56
CA LYS A 75 -15.44 9.30 10.86
C LYS A 75 -14.28 9.29 9.90
N MET A 76 -14.43 9.90 8.74
CA MET A 76 -13.40 9.87 7.70
C MET A 76 -12.05 10.42 8.17
N PRO A 77 -11.96 11.59 8.85
CA PRO A 77 -10.68 12.08 9.33
C PRO A 77 -9.99 11.12 10.30
N PHE A 78 -10.77 10.46 11.16
CA PHE A 78 -10.23 9.51 12.11
C PHE A 78 -9.73 8.25 11.41
N ASN A 79 -10.48 7.75 10.42
CA ASN A 79 -10.07 6.59 9.63
C ASN A 79 -8.82 6.91 8.81
N LEU A 80 -8.75 8.10 8.24
CA LEU A 80 -7.58 8.54 7.50
C LEU A 80 -6.36 8.64 8.40
N LEU A 81 -6.52 9.21 9.59
CA LEU A 81 -5.43 9.30 10.56
C LEU A 81 -4.93 7.91 10.96
N LYS A 82 -5.85 6.98 11.26
CA LYS A 82 -5.50 5.63 11.61
C LYS A 82 -4.73 4.94 10.49
N ALA A 83 -5.23 5.02 9.26
CA ALA A 83 -4.59 4.41 8.11
C ALA A 83 -3.21 5.02 7.84
N THR A 84 -3.08 6.33 8.02
CA THR A 84 -1.80 7.03 7.85
C THR A 84 -0.79 6.56 8.88
N ILE A 85 -1.21 6.42 10.15
CA ILE A 85 -0.33 5.91 11.21
C ILE A 85 0.09 4.47 10.91
N GLN A 86 -0.84 3.62 10.49
CA GLN A 86 -0.52 2.24 10.12
C GLN A 86 0.48 2.19 8.98
N SER A 87 0.28 3.01 7.97
CA SER A 87 1.19 3.11 6.83
C SER A 87 2.56 3.60 7.26
N LEU A 88 2.61 4.59 8.15
CA LEU A 88 3.85 5.14 8.65
C LEU A 88 4.67 4.10 9.42
N ILE A 89 4.00 3.28 10.24
CA ILE A 89 4.65 2.20 10.98
C ILE A 89 5.25 1.19 10.01
N ILE A 90 4.50 0.79 8.98
CA ILE A 90 4.96 -0.16 7.99
C ILE A 90 6.15 0.40 7.20
N ILE A 91 6.07 1.65 6.76
CA ILE A 91 7.13 2.30 6.00
C ILE A 91 8.40 2.42 6.84
N LYS A 92 8.26 2.83 8.09
CA LYS A 92 9.41 2.97 8.99
C LYS A 92 10.08 1.63 9.24
N LYS A 93 9.29 0.59 9.46
CA LYS A 93 9.81 -0.76 9.72
C LYS A 93 10.52 -1.35 8.51
N TYR A 94 9.93 -1.18 7.33
CA TYR A 94 10.46 -1.74 6.08
C TYR A 94 11.60 -0.90 5.52
N ASN A 95 11.56 0.39 5.73
CA ASN A 95 12.56 1.36 5.27
C ASN A 95 12.83 1.27 3.76
N PRO A 96 11.81 1.54 2.93
CA PRO A 96 11.97 1.42 1.48
C PRO A 96 12.81 2.54 0.89
N SER A 97 13.45 2.25 -0.24
CA SER A 97 14.12 3.26 -1.03
C SER A 97 13.11 4.11 -1.81
N ILE A 98 12.05 3.48 -2.28
CA ILE A 98 11.02 4.12 -3.11
C ILE A 98 9.65 3.60 -2.68
N SER A 99 8.67 4.49 -2.66
CA SER A 99 7.28 4.15 -2.47
C SER A 99 6.52 4.46 -3.76
N LEU A 100 5.87 3.46 -4.31
CA LEU A 100 5.13 3.57 -5.55
C LEU A 100 3.64 3.50 -5.30
N SER A 101 2.91 4.53 -5.70
CA SER A 101 1.45 4.56 -5.57
C SER A 101 0.82 4.33 -6.93
N MET A 102 -0.08 3.36 -6.99
CA MET A 102 -0.78 3.02 -8.23
C MET A 102 -2.20 3.61 -8.29
N GLY A 103 -2.51 4.50 -7.36
CA GLY A 103 -3.82 5.11 -7.31
C GLY A 103 -4.80 4.35 -6.43
N GLY A 104 -6.05 4.79 -6.44
CA GLY A 104 -7.06 4.26 -5.56
C GLY A 104 -7.11 5.00 -4.22
N TYR A 105 -8.13 4.70 -3.43
CA TYR A 105 -8.33 5.41 -2.16
C TYR A 105 -7.23 5.14 -1.14
N ILE A 106 -6.61 3.97 -1.18
CA ILE A 106 -5.53 3.60 -0.26
C ILE A 106 -4.27 4.44 -0.46
N SER A 107 -4.08 4.98 -1.67
CA SER A 107 -2.88 5.77 -1.97
C SER A 107 -2.81 7.04 -1.14
N PHE A 108 -3.93 7.60 -0.76
CA PHE A 108 -3.96 8.87 -0.03
C PHE A 108 -3.25 8.78 1.32
N PRO A 109 -3.65 7.87 2.25
CA PRO A 109 -2.93 7.76 3.52
C PRO A 109 -1.49 7.28 3.35
N CYS A 110 -1.23 6.39 2.41
CA CYS A 110 0.12 5.89 2.17
C CYS A 110 1.05 6.98 1.64
N CYS A 111 0.55 7.84 0.75
CA CYS A 111 1.35 8.96 0.24
C CYS A 111 1.66 9.97 1.33
N ILE A 112 0.69 10.28 2.20
CA ILE A 112 0.91 11.16 3.33
C ILE A 112 2.00 10.58 4.23
N ALA A 113 1.91 9.30 4.57
CA ALA A 113 2.88 8.64 5.42
C ALA A 113 4.27 8.65 4.79
N SER A 114 4.36 8.39 3.49
CA SER A 114 5.63 8.41 2.77
C SER A 114 6.27 9.80 2.77
N PHE A 115 5.45 10.82 2.61
CA PHE A 115 5.92 12.21 2.65
C PHE A 115 6.47 12.56 4.03
N ILE A 116 5.76 12.17 5.08
CA ILE A 116 6.18 12.44 6.46
C ILE A 116 7.48 11.72 6.79
N PHE A 117 7.61 10.48 6.35
CA PHE A 117 8.78 9.65 6.67
C PHE A 117 10.06 10.12 5.99
N ARG A 118 9.96 10.82 4.89
CA ARG A 118 11.15 11.34 4.17
C ARG A 118 12.18 11.96 5.10
#